data_d002a54dc19ef4ef87e88b3103f31126
#
_entry.id   d002a54dc19ef4ef87e88b3103f31126
#
_cell.length_a   1.000
_cell.length_b   1.000
_cell.length_c   1.000
_cell.angle_alpha   90.00
_cell.angle_beta   90.00
_cell.angle_gamma   90.00
#
_symmetry.space_group_name_H-M   'P 1'
#
loop_
_entity.id
_entity.type
_entity.pdbx_description
1 polymer ?
#
loop_
_entity_poly.entity_id
_entity_poly.type
_entity_poly.pdbx_seq_one_letter_code
_entity_poly.pdbx_strand_id
1 'polypeptide(L)'
;GEFTKRAYLNEKIDMTQAEAVSDLIASETEEAARAAHNSLVGEFSKLVNGVIDRVVSVRVLVESSIDFSDEDGVVFDKEARSSLIPSIQKEVDSLESLLESSKEGAKLREGIKISLIGPPNSGKSTLLNLLSKEDVAIVSDTPGTTRDVLRVKLNLGGILCELSDTAGIRDSSSDPIEKEGMKRAAKEAGLSDLILLISGPNEHVDFDTKEVPFLRVVNKVDLIDSKEI
;
A
#
# COMPACT_ATOMS: atom_id res chain seq x y z
N GLY A 1 -9.66 2.68 22.46
CA GLY A 1 -10.05 1.35 22.08
C GLY A 1 -11.00 0.55 22.99
N GLU A 2 -11.11 0.84 24.34
CA GLU A 2 -11.91 -0.03 25.21
C GLU A 2 -13.40 0.00 24.86
N PHE A 3 -13.98 1.15 24.59
CA PHE A 3 -15.39 1.26 24.20
C PHE A 3 -15.68 0.59 22.85
N THR A 4 -14.77 0.72 21.88
CA THR A 4 -14.86 0.04 20.59
C THR A 4 -14.83 -1.48 20.77
N LYS A 5 -13.91 -1.97 21.64
CA LYS A 5 -13.83 -3.39 21.98
C LYS A 5 -15.11 -3.90 22.64
N ARG A 6 -15.69 -3.13 23.56
CA ARG A 6 -16.98 -3.48 24.20
C ARG A 6 -18.13 -3.49 23.18
N ALA A 7 -18.15 -2.52 22.26
CA ALA A 7 -19.17 -2.47 21.20
C ALA A 7 -19.08 -3.72 20.30
N TYR A 8 -17.89 -4.13 19.91
CA TYR A 8 -17.64 -5.34 19.15
C TYR A 8 -18.07 -6.61 19.91
N LEU A 9 -17.67 -6.77 21.17
CA LEU A 9 -18.05 -7.93 22.00
C LEU A 9 -19.55 -8.03 22.27
N ASN A 10 -20.28 -6.91 22.21
CA ASN A 10 -21.73 -6.83 22.36
C ASN A 10 -22.45 -6.81 21.00
N GLU A 11 -21.77 -7.17 19.91
CA GLU A 11 -22.34 -7.27 18.55
C GLU A 11 -23.04 -5.98 18.06
N LYS A 12 -22.57 -4.81 18.55
CA LYS A 12 -23.06 -3.50 18.08
C LYS A 12 -22.36 -3.03 16.81
N ILE A 13 -21.13 -3.46 16.63
CA ILE A 13 -20.29 -3.24 15.45
C ILE A 13 -19.57 -4.54 15.13
N ASP A 14 -19.25 -4.75 13.87
CA ASP A 14 -18.43 -5.89 13.45
C ASP A 14 -16.93 -5.56 13.55
N MET A 15 -16.08 -6.55 13.21
CA MET A 15 -14.62 -6.39 13.30
C MET A 15 -14.10 -5.31 12.36
N THR A 16 -14.62 -5.23 11.13
CA THR A 16 -14.19 -4.25 10.13
C THR A 16 -14.57 -2.83 10.55
N GLN A 17 -15.73 -2.65 11.16
CA GLN A 17 -16.15 -1.38 11.74
C GLN A 17 -15.30 -0.98 12.95
N ALA A 18 -14.90 -1.96 13.78
CA ALA A 18 -14.02 -1.70 14.92
C ALA A 18 -12.62 -1.25 14.46
N GLU A 19 -12.07 -1.85 13.41
CA GLU A 19 -10.81 -1.43 12.76
C GLU A 19 -10.96 -0.04 12.13
N ALA A 20 -12.07 0.22 11.46
CA ALA A 20 -12.35 1.51 10.84
C ALA A 20 -12.34 2.69 11.82
N VAL A 21 -12.75 2.48 13.09
CA VAL A 21 -12.60 3.50 14.15
C VAL A 21 -11.12 3.83 14.40
N SER A 22 -10.25 2.82 14.42
CA SER A 22 -8.82 3.03 14.59
C SER A 22 -8.20 3.75 13.39
N ASP A 23 -8.58 3.32 12.18
CA ASP A 23 -8.10 3.91 10.93
C ASP A 23 -8.53 5.38 10.79
N LEU A 24 -9.77 5.70 11.19
CA LEU A 24 -10.27 7.07 11.17
C LEU A 24 -9.47 8.00 12.13
N ILE A 25 -9.10 7.48 13.30
CA ILE A 25 -8.29 8.23 14.27
C ILE A 25 -6.84 8.40 13.76
N ALA A 26 -6.31 7.41 13.05
CA ALA A 26 -4.94 7.39 12.54
C ALA A 26 -4.81 8.06 11.17
N SER A 27 -5.91 8.43 10.51
CA SER A 27 -5.88 9.01 9.17
C SER A 27 -5.17 10.36 9.15
N GLU A 28 -4.22 10.52 8.24
CA GLU A 28 -3.44 11.74 8.03
C GLU A 28 -3.88 12.50 6.76
N THR A 29 -4.78 11.93 5.95
CA THR A 29 -5.33 12.56 4.74
C THR A 29 -6.86 12.52 4.76
N GLU A 30 -7.51 13.45 4.04
CA GLU A 30 -8.97 13.49 3.94
C GLU A 30 -9.52 12.23 3.26
N GLU A 31 -8.82 11.73 2.24
CA GLU A 31 -9.20 10.53 1.50
C GLU A 31 -9.10 9.27 2.38
N ALA A 32 -8.04 9.16 3.21
CA ALA A 32 -7.92 8.08 4.19
C ALA A 32 -9.05 8.14 5.22
N ALA A 33 -9.37 9.33 5.73
CA ALA A 33 -10.47 9.54 6.66
C ALA A 33 -11.83 9.18 6.04
N ARG A 34 -12.05 9.53 4.78
CA ARG A 34 -13.27 9.20 4.03
C ARG A 34 -13.39 7.69 3.80
N ALA A 35 -12.28 7.02 3.44
CA ALA A 35 -12.25 5.56 3.28
C ALA A 35 -12.55 4.84 4.60
N ALA A 36 -11.94 5.27 5.71
CA ALA A 36 -12.23 4.75 7.04
C ALA A 36 -13.70 4.99 7.46
N HIS A 37 -14.25 6.16 7.17
CA HIS A 37 -15.67 6.44 7.42
C HIS A 37 -16.60 5.51 6.64
N ASN A 38 -16.34 5.26 5.36
CA ASN A 38 -17.13 4.33 4.54
C ASN A 38 -17.09 2.90 5.12
N SER A 39 -15.92 2.45 5.59
CA SER A 39 -15.80 1.17 6.30
C SER A 39 -16.59 1.16 7.61
N LEU A 40 -16.57 2.26 8.37
CA LEU A 40 -17.31 2.40 9.62
C LEU A 40 -18.84 2.34 9.41
N VAL A 41 -19.38 2.91 8.34
CA VAL A 41 -20.81 2.81 8.00
C VAL A 41 -21.18 1.45 7.40
N GLY A 42 -20.23 0.52 7.29
CA GLY A 42 -20.45 -0.89 6.94
C GLY A 42 -20.44 -1.19 5.44
N GLU A 43 -19.92 -0.31 4.59
CA GLU A 43 -19.84 -0.57 3.15
C GLU A 43 -18.97 -1.81 2.85
N PHE A 44 -17.82 -1.93 3.49
CA PHE A 44 -16.94 -3.10 3.32
C PHE A 44 -17.58 -4.37 3.89
N SER A 45 -18.23 -4.29 5.05
CA SER A 45 -18.96 -5.41 5.66
C SER A 45 -20.06 -5.95 4.75
N LYS A 46 -20.80 -5.09 4.05
CA LYS A 46 -21.81 -5.50 3.07
C LYS A 46 -21.18 -6.29 1.91
N LEU A 47 -20.03 -5.85 1.40
CA LEU A 47 -19.31 -6.56 0.33
C LEU A 47 -18.89 -7.97 0.79
N VAL A 48 -18.27 -8.07 1.96
CA VAL A 48 -17.80 -9.35 2.52
C VAL A 48 -18.97 -10.29 2.80
N ASN A 49 -20.04 -9.80 3.45
CA ASN A 49 -21.23 -10.62 3.73
C ASN A 49 -21.90 -11.10 2.43
N GLY A 50 -21.96 -10.27 1.40
CA GLY A 50 -22.46 -10.69 0.09
C GLY A 50 -21.64 -11.83 -0.53
N VAL A 51 -20.32 -11.86 -0.35
CA VAL A 51 -19.48 -12.98 -0.77
C VAL A 51 -19.78 -14.22 0.07
N ILE A 52 -19.87 -14.08 1.39
CA ILE A 52 -20.18 -15.18 2.31
C ILE A 52 -21.51 -15.85 1.93
N ASP A 53 -22.57 -15.07 1.69
CA ASP A 53 -23.89 -15.58 1.32
C ASP A 53 -23.85 -16.38 0.02
N ARG A 54 -23.07 -15.93 -0.99
CA ARG A 54 -22.92 -16.65 -2.24
C ARG A 54 -22.13 -17.95 -2.07
N VAL A 55 -21.03 -17.94 -1.30
CA VAL A 55 -20.26 -19.14 -0.99
C VAL A 55 -21.11 -20.16 -0.20
N VAL A 56 -21.90 -19.69 0.76
CA VAL A 56 -22.85 -20.55 1.50
C VAL A 56 -23.88 -21.17 0.54
N SER A 57 -24.39 -20.40 -0.42
CA SER A 57 -25.32 -20.92 -1.42
C SER A 57 -24.70 -22.03 -2.29
N VAL A 58 -23.45 -21.85 -2.73
CA VAL A 58 -22.69 -22.87 -3.45
C VAL A 58 -22.48 -24.12 -2.57
N ARG A 59 -22.12 -23.93 -1.30
CA ARG A 59 -21.95 -25.02 -0.33
C ARG A 59 -23.23 -25.85 -0.18
N VAL A 60 -24.37 -25.19 -0.01
CA VAL A 60 -25.69 -25.87 0.10
C VAL A 60 -25.96 -26.73 -1.13
N LEU A 61 -25.68 -26.22 -2.33
CA LEU A 61 -25.84 -27.00 -3.57
C LEU A 61 -24.96 -28.26 -3.61
N VAL A 62 -23.70 -28.13 -3.17
CA VAL A 62 -22.77 -29.27 -3.10
C VAL A 62 -23.21 -30.29 -2.06
N GLU A 63 -23.55 -29.86 -0.83
CA GLU A 63 -24.03 -30.72 0.25
C GLU A 63 -25.30 -31.46 -0.17
N SER A 64 -26.28 -30.77 -0.74
CA SER A 64 -27.50 -31.39 -1.27
C SER A 64 -27.21 -32.43 -2.33
N SER A 65 -26.20 -32.21 -3.18
CA SER A 65 -25.83 -33.18 -4.23
C SER A 65 -25.22 -34.47 -3.68
N ILE A 66 -24.59 -34.39 -2.50
CA ILE A 66 -24.01 -35.54 -1.81
C ILE A 66 -25.05 -36.30 -1.04
N ASP A 67 -25.86 -35.59 -0.25
CA ASP A 67 -26.84 -36.20 0.67
C ASP A 67 -27.96 -36.92 -0.08
N PHE A 68 -28.38 -36.43 -1.23
CA PHE A 68 -29.45 -37.03 -2.03
C PHE A 68 -28.96 -37.83 -3.24
N SER A 69 -27.68 -38.20 -3.26
CA SER A 69 -27.09 -38.96 -4.37
C SER A 69 -27.67 -40.35 -4.56
N ASP A 70 -28.26 -40.97 -3.50
CA ASP A 70 -28.74 -42.33 -3.45
C ASP A 70 -30.26 -42.46 -3.53
N GLU A 71 -31.03 -41.35 -3.58
CA GLU A 71 -32.47 -41.39 -3.73
C GLU A 71 -32.88 -41.54 -5.21
N ASP A 72 -33.53 -42.68 -5.54
CA ASP A 72 -34.12 -42.94 -6.86
C ASP A 72 -35.15 -41.84 -7.21
N GLY A 73 -34.75 -40.91 -8.07
CA GLY A 73 -35.64 -39.84 -8.57
C GLY A 73 -35.15 -38.43 -8.36
N VAL A 74 -34.19 -38.17 -7.47
CA VAL A 74 -33.45 -36.89 -7.39
C VAL A 74 -32.18 -37.04 -8.23
N VAL A 75 -32.35 -37.04 -9.55
CA VAL A 75 -31.22 -36.84 -10.44
C VAL A 75 -30.70 -35.44 -10.16
N PHE A 76 -29.55 -35.34 -9.49
CA PHE A 76 -28.80 -34.09 -9.50
C PHE A 76 -28.55 -33.78 -10.98
N ASP A 77 -29.41 -32.89 -11.48
CA ASP A 77 -29.60 -32.70 -12.91
C ASP A 77 -28.24 -32.35 -13.52
N LYS A 78 -27.95 -32.98 -14.65
CA LYS A 78 -26.73 -32.71 -15.43
C LYS A 78 -26.56 -31.19 -15.63
N GLU A 79 -27.66 -30.49 -15.71
CA GLU A 79 -27.75 -29.03 -15.80
C GLU A 79 -27.28 -28.34 -14.52
N ALA A 80 -27.66 -28.80 -13.32
CA ALA A 80 -27.18 -28.28 -12.05
C ALA A 80 -25.68 -28.48 -11.86
N ARG A 81 -25.14 -29.63 -12.25
CA ARG A 81 -23.68 -29.89 -12.28
C ARG A 81 -22.95 -29.01 -13.29
N SER A 82 -23.53 -28.77 -14.45
CA SER A 82 -22.92 -27.93 -15.48
C SER A 82 -22.93 -26.45 -15.12
N SER A 83 -23.84 -26.01 -14.27
CA SER A 83 -23.92 -24.63 -13.76
C SER A 83 -23.06 -24.38 -12.52
N LEU A 84 -22.69 -25.42 -11.76
CA LEU A 84 -21.93 -25.32 -10.53
C LEU A 84 -20.51 -24.79 -10.77
N ILE A 85 -19.79 -25.38 -11.73
CA ILE A 85 -18.42 -24.99 -12.05
C ILE A 85 -18.34 -23.51 -12.49
N PRO A 86 -19.17 -23.04 -13.45
CA PRO A 86 -19.23 -21.64 -13.81
C PRO A 86 -19.60 -20.70 -12.63
N SER A 87 -20.47 -21.15 -11.73
CA SER A 87 -20.85 -20.38 -10.55
C SER A 87 -19.68 -20.22 -9.58
N ILE A 88 -18.94 -21.29 -9.30
CA ILE A 88 -17.72 -21.24 -8.49
C ILE A 88 -16.68 -20.33 -9.14
N GLN A 89 -16.44 -20.47 -10.45
CA GLN A 89 -15.48 -19.64 -11.15
C GLN A 89 -15.83 -18.16 -11.04
N LYS A 90 -17.09 -17.80 -11.21
CA LYS A 90 -17.57 -16.42 -11.05
C LYS A 90 -17.29 -15.87 -9.66
N GLU A 91 -17.42 -16.68 -8.60
CA GLU A 91 -17.10 -16.24 -7.24
C GLU A 91 -15.58 -16.12 -7.03
N VAL A 92 -14.78 -16.99 -7.64
CA VAL A 92 -13.31 -16.85 -7.63
C VAL A 92 -12.89 -15.53 -8.29
N ASP A 93 -13.40 -15.26 -9.50
CA ASP A 93 -13.10 -14.02 -10.25
C ASP A 93 -13.53 -12.77 -9.44
N SER A 94 -14.69 -12.84 -8.76
CA SER A 94 -15.19 -11.77 -7.90
C SER A 94 -14.29 -11.53 -6.69
N LEU A 95 -13.79 -12.60 -6.06
CA LEU A 95 -12.86 -12.52 -4.93
C LEU A 95 -11.48 -11.99 -5.36
N GLU A 96 -10.98 -12.40 -6.51
CA GLU A 96 -9.72 -11.89 -7.05
C GLU A 96 -9.82 -10.39 -7.34
N SER A 97 -10.91 -9.93 -7.95
CA SER A 97 -11.17 -8.50 -8.18
C SER A 97 -11.26 -7.72 -6.86
N LEU A 98 -11.93 -8.27 -5.85
CA LEU A 98 -12.02 -7.66 -4.52
C LEU A 98 -10.66 -7.58 -3.84
N LEU A 99 -9.85 -8.63 -3.96
CA LEU A 99 -8.48 -8.68 -3.42
C LEU A 99 -7.58 -7.64 -4.09
N GLU A 100 -7.72 -7.44 -5.39
CA GLU A 100 -6.92 -6.46 -6.14
C GLU A 100 -7.30 -5.02 -5.74
N SER A 101 -8.59 -4.71 -5.65
CA SER A 101 -9.06 -3.40 -5.16
C SER A 101 -8.69 -3.15 -3.69
N SER A 102 -8.61 -4.19 -2.86
CA SER A 102 -8.20 -4.05 -1.47
C SER A 102 -6.73 -3.63 -1.29
N LYS A 103 -5.85 -4.01 -2.23
CA LYS A 103 -4.44 -3.57 -2.24
C LYS A 103 -4.33 -2.06 -2.46
N GLU A 104 -5.17 -1.49 -3.32
CA GLU A 104 -5.22 -0.04 -3.53
C GLU A 104 -5.75 0.68 -2.28
N GLY A 105 -6.80 0.14 -1.66
CA GLY A 105 -7.34 0.65 -0.39
C GLY A 105 -6.33 0.60 0.76
N ALA A 106 -5.49 -0.43 0.84
CA ALA A 106 -4.42 -0.53 1.82
C ALA A 106 -3.39 0.60 1.67
N LYS A 107 -3.05 0.98 0.43
CA LYS A 107 -2.15 2.11 0.16
C LYS A 107 -2.73 3.47 0.58
N LEU A 108 -4.04 3.65 0.49
CA LEU A 108 -4.69 4.85 1.03
C LEU A 108 -4.57 4.93 2.56
N ARG A 109 -4.66 3.79 3.25
CA ARG A 109 -4.58 3.70 4.71
C ARG A 109 -3.14 3.80 5.22
N GLU A 110 -2.23 3.02 4.64
CA GLU A 110 -0.86 2.85 5.11
C GLU A 110 0.10 3.88 4.52
N GLY A 111 -0.31 4.51 3.42
CA GLY A 111 0.54 5.38 2.62
C GLY A 111 1.48 4.60 1.71
N ILE A 112 2.30 5.34 0.99
CA ILE A 112 3.33 4.82 0.07
C ILE A 112 4.70 5.22 0.59
N LYS A 113 5.61 4.27 0.72
CA LYS A 113 7.00 4.51 1.10
C LYS A 113 7.86 4.70 -0.14
N ILE A 114 8.54 5.85 -0.21
CA ILE A 114 9.37 6.23 -1.34
C ILE A 114 10.80 6.44 -0.86
N SER A 115 11.74 5.68 -1.41
CA SER A 115 13.18 5.86 -1.13
C SER A 115 13.86 6.71 -2.20
N LEU A 116 14.61 7.71 -1.77
CA LEU A 116 15.45 8.54 -2.64
C LEU A 116 16.86 7.95 -2.70
N ILE A 117 17.28 7.55 -3.89
CA ILE A 117 18.61 6.97 -4.13
C ILE A 117 19.34 7.77 -5.21
N GLY A 118 20.61 7.97 -5.03
CA GLY A 118 21.45 8.66 -6.00
C GLY A 118 22.80 9.04 -5.40
N PRO A 119 23.78 9.44 -6.22
CA PRO A 119 25.10 9.79 -5.78
C PRO A 119 25.10 11.01 -4.83
N PRO A 120 26.20 11.24 -4.10
CA PRO A 120 26.39 12.46 -3.34
C PRO A 120 26.16 13.69 -4.21
N ASN A 121 25.58 14.73 -3.65
CA ASN A 121 25.27 15.98 -4.34
C ASN A 121 24.30 15.88 -5.55
N SER A 122 23.62 14.77 -5.78
CA SER A 122 22.60 14.68 -6.83
C SER A 122 21.37 15.55 -6.57
N GLY A 123 21.21 16.09 -5.35
CA GLY A 123 20.12 17.01 -4.98
C GLY A 123 18.99 16.37 -4.21
N LYS A 124 19.14 15.16 -3.66
CA LYS A 124 18.13 14.46 -2.85
C LYS A 124 17.61 15.30 -1.69
N SER A 125 18.49 15.80 -0.86
CA SER A 125 18.12 16.62 0.31
C SER A 125 17.53 17.98 -0.10
N THR A 126 17.96 18.52 -1.26
CA THR A 126 17.35 19.74 -1.81
C THR A 126 15.91 19.49 -2.24
N LEU A 127 15.66 18.35 -2.92
CA LEU A 127 14.32 17.93 -3.30
C LEU A 127 13.43 17.72 -2.06
N LEU A 128 13.91 17.00 -1.06
CA LEU A 128 13.19 16.81 0.21
C LEU A 128 12.85 18.14 0.88
N ASN A 129 13.83 19.04 0.98
CA ASN A 129 13.64 20.36 1.59
C ASN A 129 12.68 21.24 0.78
N LEU A 130 12.63 21.10 -0.53
CA LEU A 130 11.68 21.80 -1.38
C LEU A 130 10.26 21.28 -1.11
N LEU A 131 10.09 19.97 -1.17
CA LEU A 131 8.81 19.31 -0.95
C LEU A 131 8.28 19.53 0.48
N SER A 132 9.17 19.60 1.48
CA SER A 132 8.78 19.85 2.86
C SER A 132 8.32 21.29 3.13
N LYS A 133 8.58 22.22 2.23
CA LYS A 133 8.16 23.63 2.34
C LYS A 133 6.87 23.94 1.61
N GLU A 134 6.42 23.05 0.75
CA GLU A 134 5.14 23.20 0.06
C GLU A 134 3.99 22.82 1.02
N ASP A 135 2.80 23.37 0.81
CA ASP A 135 1.58 23.10 1.60
C ASP A 135 1.13 21.61 1.55
N VAL A 136 1.87 20.80 0.82
CA VAL A 136 1.68 19.35 0.65
C VAL A 136 2.35 18.54 1.78
N ALA A 137 3.27 19.16 2.54
CA ALA A 137 3.98 18.47 3.62
C ALA A 137 3.12 18.37 4.88
N ILE A 138 2.93 17.13 5.34
CA ILE A 138 2.32 16.85 6.64
C ILE A 138 3.44 16.95 7.69
N VAL A 139 3.51 18.08 8.40
CA VAL A 139 4.52 18.29 9.45
C VAL A 139 4.15 17.44 10.66
N SER A 140 4.86 16.35 10.88
CA SER A 140 4.79 15.59 12.13
C SER A 140 5.87 16.10 13.07
N ASP A 141 5.48 16.82 14.10
CA ASP A 141 6.34 17.22 15.22
C ASP A 141 6.69 16.02 16.11
N THR A 142 7.36 15.02 15.59
CA THR A 142 8.02 14.02 16.42
C THR A 142 9.49 14.40 16.58
N PRO A 143 9.89 15.10 17.67
CA PRO A 143 11.27 15.35 17.96
C PRO A 143 11.87 14.04 18.49
N GLY A 144 12.82 13.48 17.79
CA GLY A 144 13.53 12.34 18.36
C GLY A 144 14.58 11.77 17.42
N THR A 145 15.82 12.00 17.78
CA THR A 145 17.06 11.36 17.36
C THR A 145 17.75 11.93 16.12
N THR A 146 18.79 12.70 16.40
CA THR A 146 19.72 13.35 15.46
C THR A 146 20.61 12.37 14.67
N ARG A 147 20.19 11.11 14.50
CA ARG A 147 20.92 10.05 13.77
C ARG A 147 20.07 9.25 12.79
N ASP A 148 18.79 9.59 12.64
CA ASP A 148 17.89 8.82 11.81
C ASP A 148 17.72 9.46 10.42
N VAL A 149 17.40 8.62 9.44
CA VAL A 149 17.06 8.95 8.07
C VAL A 149 16.03 10.09 8.05
N LEU A 150 16.31 11.15 7.29
CA LEU A 150 15.35 12.23 7.11
C LEU A 150 14.11 11.67 6.40
N ARG A 151 12.98 11.72 7.08
CA ARG A 151 11.69 11.30 6.55
C ARG A 151 10.77 12.50 6.43
N VAL A 152 10.14 12.62 5.30
CA VAL A 152 9.17 13.67 5.01
C VAL A 152 7.87 13.01 4.58
N LYS A 153 6.77 13.38 5.23
CA LYS A 153 5.44 12.93 4.85
C LYS A 153 4.78 13.99 3.97
N LEU A 154 4.27 13.56 2.83
CA LEU A 154 3.59 14.40 1.84
C LEU A 154 2.21 13.84 1.55
N ASN A 155 1.25 14.73 1.34
CA ASN A 155 -0.04 14.37 0.76
C ASN A 155 0.01 14.59 -0.75
N LEU A 156 0.13 13.54 -1.53
CA LEU A 156 0.13 13.59 -2.99
C LEU A 156 -1.21 13.07 -3.55
N GLY A 157 -2.11 13.99 -3.86
CA GLY A 157 -3.42 13.65 -4.42
C GLY A 157 -4.28 12.80 -3.48
N GLY A 158 -4.18 13.02 -2.18
CA GLY A 158 -4.93 12.29 -1.16
C GLY A 158 -4.21 11.07 -0.59
N ILE A 159 -3.10 10.67 -1.20
CA ILE A 159 -2.29 9.54 -0.73
C ILE A 159 -1.15 10.07 0.14
N LEU A 160 -1.00 9.50 1.33
CA LEU A 160 0.13 9.76 2.20
C LEU A 160 1.39 9.14 1.58
N CYS A 161 2.41 9.96 1.29
CA CYS A 161 3.70 9.50 0.78
C CYS A 161 4.79 9.79 1.82
N GLU A 162 5.46 8.75 2.32
CA GLU A 162 6.62 8.88 3.20
C GLU A 162 7.90 8.80 2.37
N LEU A 163 8.56 9.94 2.17
CA LEU A 163 9.85 10.02 1.49
C LEU A 163 10.97 9.86 2.49
N SER A 164 11.91 8.94 2.22
CA SER A 164 13.10 8.74 3.02
C SER A 164 14.36 9.03 2.20
N ASP A 165 15.27 9.87 2.75
CA ASP A 165 16.61 10.09 2.19
C ASP A 165 17.56 9.03 2.74
N THR A 166 17.91 8.04 1.92
CA THR A 166 18.85 6.98 2.29
C THR A 166 20.30 7.46 2.37
N ALA A 167 20.61 8.65 1.86
CA ALA A 167 21.96 9.23 1.86
C ALA A 167 22.22 10.23 2.99
N GLY A 168 21.26 10.51 3.86
CA GLY A 168 21.38 11.45 5.00
C GLY A 168 22.38 11.04 6.09
N ILE A 169 23.07 9.91 5.93
CA ILE A 169 24.19 9.50 6.77
C ILE A 169 25.42 10.20 6.21
N ARG A 170 25.77 11.31 6.83
CA ARG A 170 26.88 12.21 6.50
C ARG A 170 28.09 11.48 5.95
N ASP A 171 28.50 11.89 4.73
CA ASP A 171 29.82 11.71 4.19
C ASP A 171 30.86 12.30 5.15
N SER A 172 31.51 11.46 5.92
CA SER A 172 32.79 11.78 6.49
C SER A 172 33.67 10.54 6.37
N SER A 173 34.54 10.60 5.34
CA SER A 173 35.71 9.77 5.12
C SER A 173 35.55 8.40 4.46
N SER A 174 36.19 8.34 3.30
CA SER A 174 36.85 7.23 2.59
C SER A 174 36.75 5.79 3.11
N ASP A 175 36.30 4.95 2.19
CA ASP A 175 36.52 3.54 1.93
C ASP A 175 35.70 2.41 2.58
N PRO A 176 35.51 2.18 3.82
CA PRO A 176 34.63 1.07 4.26
C PRO A 176 33.17 1.48 4.49
N ILE A 177 32.95 2.77 4.70
CA ILE A 177 31.64 3.35 5.08
C ILE A 177 30.70 3.43 3.89
N GLU A 178 31.23 3.66 2.70
CA GLU A 178 30.46 3.78 1.45
C GLU A 178 29.77 2.46 1.08
N LYS A 179 30.47 1.33 1.23
CA LYS A 179 29.87 -0.02 1.04
C LYS A 179 28.81 -0.35 2.06
N GLU A 180 28.95 0.11 3.29
CA GLU A 180 27.96 -0.08 4.35
C GLU A 180 26.72 0.82 4.11
N GLY A 181 26.92 2.07 3.66
CA GLY A 181 25.88 3.00 3.26
C GLY A 181 25.05 2.45 2.10
N MET A 182 25.69 1.91 1.06
CA MET A 182 25.01 1.27 -0.06
C MET A 182 24.19 0.02 0.37
N LYS A 183 24.71 -0.79 1.30
CA LYS A 183 23.94 -1.93 1.83
C LYS A 183 22.72 -1.52 2.63
N ARG A 184 22.81 -0.44 3.41
CA ARG A 184 21.67 0.11 4.15
C ARG A 184 20.64 0.71 3.20
N ALA A 185 21.10 1.49 2.22
CA ALA A 185 20.25 2.02 1.15
C ALA A 185 19.52 0.90 0.40
N ALA A 186 20.21 -0.18 0.06
CA ALA A 186 19.62 -1.34 -0.60
C ALA A 186 18.61 -2.08 0.31
N LYS A 187 18.83 -2.12 1.63
CA LYS A 187 17.90 -2.70 2.57
C LYS A 187 16.62 -1.85 2.72
N GLU A 188 16.76 -0.54 2.85
CA GLU A 188 15.61 0.37 2.93
C GLU A 188 14.84 0.43 1.61
N ALA A 189 15.54 0.46 0.47
CA ALA A 189 14.94 0.38 -0.84
C ALA A 189 14.09 -0.89 -1.02
N GLY A 190 14.56 -2.02 -0.49
CA GLY A 190 13.79 -3.27 -0.52
C GLY A 190 12.52 -3.28 0.36
N LEU A 191 12.32 -2.26 1.20
CA LEU A 191 11.13 -2.06 2.03
C LEU A 191 10.22 -0.94 1.51
N SER A 192 10.60 -0.31 0.38
CA SER A 192 9.86 0.78 -0.24
C SER A 192 8.92 0.27 -1.32
N ASP A 193 7.84 1.01 -1.53
CA ASP A 193 6.88 0.75 -2.62
C ASP A 193 7.36 1.34 -3.95
N LEU A 194 8.23 2.37 -3.89
CA LEU A 194 8.78 3.06 -5.05
C LEU A 194 10.18 3.58 -4.73
N ILE A 195 11.07 3.54 -5.72
CA ILE A 195 12.40 4.12 -5.64
C ILE A 195 12.50 5.30 -6.61
N LEU A 196 12.98 6.45 -6.14
CA LEU A 196 13.38 7.57 -6.99
C LEU A 196 14.90 7.56 -7.14
N LEU A 197 15.38 7.20 -8.33
CA LEU A 197 16.81 7.25 -8.68
C LEU A 197 17.14 8.65 -9.19
N ILE A 198 17.79 9.46 -8.36
CA ILE A 198 18.10 10.86 -8.64
C ILE A 198 19.56 10.99 -9.07
N SER A 199 19.80 11.54 -10.26
CA SER A 199 21.14 11.76 -10.80
C SER A 199 21.25 13.13 -11.45
N GLY A 200 22.48 13.58 -11.66
CA GLY A 200 22.77 14.68 -12.56
C GLY A 200 22.64 14.27 -14.03
N PRO A 201 22.71 15.25 -14.97
CA PRO A 201 22.45 15.01 -16.39
C PRO A 201 23.36 13.98 -17.05
N ASN A 202 24.63 13.90 -16.62
CA ASN A 202 25.65 13.02 -17.18
C ASN A 202 26.08 11.90 -16.20
N GLU A 203 25.27 11.68 -15.15
CA GLU A 203 25.55 10.67 -14.13
C GLU A 203 24.68 9.43 -14.38
N HIS A 204 25.32 8.27 -14.50
CA HIS A 204 24.59 6.99 -14.56
C HIS A 204 24.54 6.40 -13.17
N VAL A 205 23.34 6.17 -12.67
CA VAL A 205 23.11 5.45 -11.42
C VAL A 205 22.71 4.04 -11.78
N ASP A 206 23.60 3.09 -11.50
CA ASP A 206 23.28 1.67 -11.58
C ASP A 206 22.97 1.17 -10.16
N PHE A 207 21.72 0.81 -9.93
CA PHE A 207 21.24 0.37 -8.63
C PHE A 207 20.33 -0.85 -8.81
N ASP A 208 20.65 -1.92 -8.08
CA ASP A 208 19.83 -3.13 -8.06
C ASP A 208 18.55 -2.87 -7.23
N THR A 209 17.45 -2.65 -7.90
CA THR A 209 16.14 -2.34 -7.29
C THR A 209 15.41 -3.55 -6.72
N LYS A 210 15.93 -4.79 -6.92
CA LYS A 210 15.33 -6.03 -6.41
C LYS A 210 13.82 -6.14 -6.65
N GLU A 211 13.37 -5.88 -7.86
CA GLU A 211 11.95 -5.91 -8.25
C GLU A 211 11.08 -4.75 -7.75
N VAL A 212 11.61 -3.84 -6.92
CA VAL A 212 10.86 -2.64 -6.52
C VAL A 212 10.74 -1.69 -7.72
N PRO A 213 9.54 -1.18 -8.03
CA PRO A 213 9.35 -0.19 -9.08
C PRO A 213 10.24 1.04 -8.86
N PHE A 214 10.77 1.61 -9.93
CA PHE A 214 11.61 2.80 -9.82
C PHE A 214 11.32 3.83 -10.91
N LEU A 215 11.56 5.09 -10.58
CA LEU A 215 11.55 6.22 -11.50
C LEU A 215 12.95 6.87 -11.53
N ARG A 216 13.43 7.16 -12.73
CA ARG A 216 14.66 7.94 -12.91
C ARG A 216 14.33 9.42 -12.95
N VAL A 217 15.01 10.20 -12.11
CA VAL A 217 14.85 11.66 -12.02
C VAL A 217 16.19 12.30 -12.35
N VAL A 218 16.23 13.01 -13.45
CA VAL A 218 17.42 13.81 -13.83
C VAL A 218 17.27 15.20 -13.22
N ASN A 219 18.11 15.49 -12.25
CA ASN A 219 18.15 16.79 -11.58
C ASN A 219 19.25 17.69 -12.18
N LYS A 220 19.26 18.98 -11.83
CA LYS A 220 20.22 19.98 -12.31
C LYS A 220 20.25 20.13 -13.84
N VAL A 221 19.08 20.07 -14.45
CA VAL A 221 18.93 20.22 -15.91
C VAL A 221 19.30 21.61 -16.41
N ASP A 222 19.43 22.59 -15.51
CA ASP A 222 19.98 23.92 -15.77
C ASP A 222 21.48 23.92 -16.16
N LEU A 223 22.19 22.80 -15.92
CA LEU A 223 23.58 22.62 -16.26
C LEU A 223 23.82 22.09 -17.68
N ILE A 224 22.78 21.75 -18.42
CA ILE A 224 22.86 21.28 -19.82
C ILE A 224 22.16 22.25 -20.76
N ASP A 225 22.66 22.34 -21.97
CA ASP A 225 22.02 23.11 -23.01
C ASP A 225 20.68 22.51 -23.39
N SER A 226 19.66 23.38 -23.56
CA SER A 226 18.26 22.99 -23.85
C SER A 226 18.04 22.15 -25.12
N LYS A 227 19.11 21.87 -25.87
CA LYS A 227 19.14 20.99 -27.05
C LYS A 227 19.45 19.53 -26.72
N GLU A 228 19.91 19.25 -25.50
CA GLU A 228 20.26 17.88 -25.05
C GLU A 228 19.18 17.25 -24.19
N ILE A 229 18.14 18.00 -23.85
CA ILE A 229 16.95 17.52 -23.12
C ILE A 229 15.93 16.98 -24.13
#